data_e50e91da9ecf9f1a6bd4e3306681c894
#
_entry.id   e50e91da9ecf9f1a6bd4e3306681c894
#
_cell.length_a   1.000
_cell.length_b   1.000
_cell.length_c   1.000
_cell.angle_alpha   90.00
_cell.angle_beta   90.00
_cell.angle_gamma   90.00
#
_symmetry.space_group_name_H-M   'P 1'
#
loop_
_entity.id
_entity.type
_entity.pdbx_description
1 polymer ?
#
loop_
_entity_poly.entity_id
_entity_poly.type
_entity_poly.pdbx_seq_one_letter_code
_entity_poly.pdbx_strand_id
1 'polypeptide(L)'
;MSIERILVNKLDANQSWDVIGLDLAKHDLSCVGIATNGEISRIDRISYESFLEWASTIEPTVFAMEPCCEANYLCNQLESFGHSCRVISGKAVQQYIEVYFSGQKNDINDAEAIAFLGKNSRLKNIRTKTPDEMRLQTLMTTREHYVDRAY
;
A
#
# COMPACT_ATOMS: atom_id res chain seq x y z
N MET A 1 -18.51 -13.06 12.66
CA MET A 1 -17.44 -12.27 13.32
C MET A 1 -17.33 -10.95 12.56
N SER A 2 -17.40 -9.82 13.25
CA SER A 2 -17.27 -8.53 12.56
C SER A 2 -15.83 -8.35 12.03
N ILE A 3 -15.67 -7.59 10.95
CA ILE A 3 -14.37 -7.28 10.36
C ILE A 3 -13.47 -6.61 11.41
N GLU A 4 -14.04 -5.79 12.28
CA GLU A 4 -13.33 -5.17 13.41
C GLU A 4 -12.68 -6.20 14.35
N ARG A 5 -13.35 -7.32 14.63
CA ARG A 5 -12.77 -8.39 15.45
C ARG A 5 -11.64 -9.14 14.74
N ILE A 6 -11.71 -9.25 13.41
CA ILE A 6 -10.64 -9.87 12.61
C ILE A 6 -9.39 -8.99 12.66
N LEU A 7 -9.55 -7.68 12.53
CA LEU A 7 -8.46 -6.72 12.64
C LEU A 7 -7.84 -6.72 14.05
N VAL A 8 -8.66 -6.66 15.08
CA VAL A 8 -8.20 -6.66 16.47
C VAL A 8 -7.45 -7.94 16.82
N ASN A 9 -7.84 -9.08 16.25
CA ASN A 9 -7.19 -10.36 16.53
C ASN A 9 -5.93 -10.62 15.69
N LYS A 10 -5.79 -9.99 14.52
CA LYS A 10 -4.68 -10.25 13.60
C LYS A 10 -3.71 -9.09 13.47
N LEU A 11 -4.19 -7.86 13.62
CA LEU A 11 -3.38 -6.65 13.66
C LEU A 11 -3.73 -5.91 14.95
N ASP A 12 -3.05 -6.29 16.02
CA ASP A 12 -3.29 -5.67 17.32
C ASP A 12 -2.92 -4.17 17.27
N ALA A 13 -3.86 -3.32 17.67
CA ALA A 13 -3.64 -1.88 17.72
C ALA A 13 -2.57 -1.47 18.73
N ASN A 14 -2.27 -2.33 19.71
CA ASN A 14 -1.23 -2.09 20.70
C ASN A 14 0.15 -2.60 20.25
N GLN A 15 0.23 -3.28 19.10
CA GLN A 15 1.48 -3.79 18.58
C GLN A 15 2.19 -2.72 17.76
N SER A 16 3.52 -2.63 17.94
CA SER A 16 4.34 -1.76 17.10
C SER A 16 4.72 -2.47 15.80
N TRP A 17 4.56 -1.76 14.70
CA TRP A 17 4.81 -2.29 13.36
C TRP A 17 6.02 -1.61 12.73
N ASP A 18 6.92 -2.39 12.14
CA ASP A 18 8.01 -1.86 11.31
C ASP A 18 7.47 -1.38 9.97
N VAL A 19 6.60 -2.17 9.36
CA VAL A 19 5.99 -1.88 8.07
C VAL A 19 4.72 -2.68 7.89
N ILE A 20 3.77 -2.11 7.15
CA ILE A 20 2.56 -2.80 6.72
C ILE A 20 2.49 -2.69 5.20
N GLY A 21 2.60 -3.82 4.51
CA GLY A 21 2.47 -3.92 3.06
C GLY A 21 1.02 -4.08 2.65
N LEU A 22 0.63 -3.36 1.60
CA LEU A 22 -0.74 -3.31 1.10
C LEU A 22 -0.77 -3.70 -0.36
N ASP A 23 -1.59 -4.69 -0.69
CA ASP A 23 -1.96 -4.99 -2.07
C ASP A 23 -3.36 -4.43 -2.34
N LEU A 24 -3.42 -3.38 -3.17
CA LEU A 24 -4.62 -2.59 -3.38
C LEU A 24 -5.42 -3.10 -4.57
N ALA A 25 -6.70 -3.38 -4.35
CA ALA A 25 -7.67 -3.65 -5.40
C ALA A 25 -8.70 -2.52 -5.45
N LYS A 26 -9.65 -2.63 -6.37
CA LYS A 26 -10.63 -1.55 -6.60
C LYS A 26 -11.53 -1.29 -5.39
N HIS A 27 -11.97 -2.35 -4.71
CA HIS A 27 -12.96 -2.26 -3.62
C HIS A 27 -12.43 -2.71 -2.26
N ASP A 28 -11.34 -3.45 -2.24
CA ASP A 28 -10.73 -3.98 -1.02
C ASP A 28 -9.22 -4.01 -1.15
N LEU A 29 -8.55 -4.42 -0.08
CA LEU A 29 -7.11 -4.59 -0.06
C LEU A 29 -6.73 -5.80 0.79
N SER A 30 -5.54 -6.33 0.54
CA SER A 30 -4.91 -7.32 1.40
C SER A 30 -3.72 -6.68 2.10
N CYS A 31 -3.44 -7.04 3.34
CA CYS A 31 -2.32 -6.47 4.07
C CYS A 31 -1.50 -7.52 4.81
N VAL A 32 -0.21 -7.24 4.90
CA VAL A 32 0.76 -8.02 5.66
C VAL A 32 1.55 -7.06 6.55
N GLY A 33 1.45 -7.24 7.85
CA GLY A 33 2.21 -6.45 8.81
C GLY A 33 3.43 -7.21 9.32
N ILE A 34 4.57 -6.53 9.38
CA ILE A 34 5.79 -7.04 10.02
C ILE A 34 5.98 -6.24 11.31
N ALA A 35 5.80 -6.91 12.43
CA ALA A 35 5.97 -6.28 13.74
C ALA A 35 7.44 -6.05 14.08
N THR A 36 7.70 -5.16 15.03
CA THR A 36 9.06 -4.87 15.50
C THR A 36 9.76 -6.08 16.10
N ASN A 37 9.00 -7.05 16.63
CA ASN A 37 9.52 -8.32 17.13
C ASN A 37 9.73 -9.38 16.04
N GLY A 38 9.44 -9.07 14.77
CA GLY A 38 9.59 -9.97 13.63
C GLY A 38 8.36 -10.83 13.33
N GLU A 39 7.31 -10.77 14.14
CA GLU A 39 6.07 -11.49 13.84
C GLU A 39 5.39 -10.94 12.60
N ILE A 40 4.80 -11.83 11.80
CA ILE A 40 4.11 -11.49 10.57
C ILE A 40 2.62 -11.79 10.73
N SER A 41 1.81 -10.79 10.44
CA SER A 41 0.35 -10.92 10.43
C SER A 41 -0.20 -10.66 9.04
N ARG A 42 -1.18 -11.46 8.63
CA ARG A 42 -1.77 -11.42 7.29
C ARG A 42 -3.27 -11.26 7.36
N ILE A 43 -3.81 -10.34 6.57
CA ILE A 43 -5.24 -10.17 6.37
C ILE A 43 -5.52 -10.17 4.86
N ASP A 44 -6.29 -11.15 4.43
CA ASP A 44 -6.73 -11.23 3.05
C ASP A 44 -8.10 -10.57 2.90
N ARG A 45 -8.17 -9.56 2.06
CA ARG A 45 -9.37 -8.80 1.69
C ARG A 45 -10.10 -8.13 2.84
N ILE A 46 -9.81 -6.86 2.99
CA ILE A 46 -10.51 -5.94 3.89
C ILE A 46 -10.97 -4.71 3.12
N SER A 47 -12.13 -4.16 3.46
CA SER A 47 -12.60 -2.93 2.83
C SER A 47 -11.70 -1.75 3.18
N TYR A 48 -11.61 -0.77 2.30
CA TYR A 48 -10.86 0.46 2.54
C TYR A 48 -11.36 1.20 3.79
N GLU A 49 -12.67 1.23 3.96
CA GLU A 49 -13.30 1.90 5.11
C GLU A 49 -12.84 1.28 6.43
N SER A 50 -12.95 -0.03 6.57
CA SER A 50 -12.51 -0.74 7.79
C SER A 50 -11.02 -0.61 8.02
N PHE A 51 -10.22 -0.67 6.95
CA PHE A 51 -8.77 -0.50 7.02
C PHE A 51 -8.39 0.90 7.52
N LEU A 52 -8.98 1.95 6.96
CA LEU A 52 -8.69 3.34 7.35
C LEU A 52 -9.15 3.63 8.79
N GLU A 53 -10.28 3.08 9.20
CA GLU A 53 -10.74 3.20 10.58
C GLU A 53 -9.72 2.59 11.55
N TRP A 54 -9.24 1.39 11.27
CA TRP A 54 -8.18 0.76 12.05
C TRP A 54 -6.88 1.57 12.01
N ALA A 55 -6.44 2.00 10.83
CA ALA A 55 -5.20 2.76 10.67
C ALA A 55 -5.19 4.09 11.43
N SER A 56 -6.36 4.69 11.63
CA SER A 56 -6.47 5.92 12.42
C SER A 56 -6.25 5.70 13.92
N THR A 57 -6.31 4.47 14.40
CA THR A 57 -6.18 4.13 15.83
C THR A 57 -4.79 3.69 16.23
N ILE A 58 -3.92 3.34 15.31
CA ILE A 58 -2.57 2.84 15.60
C ILE A 58 -1.54 3.96 15.64
N GLU A 59 -0.42 3.69 16.30
CA GLU A 59 0.72 4.60 16.32
C GLU A 59 1.31 4.82 14.91
N PRO A 60 1.97 5.95 14.66
CA PRO A 60 2.61 6.20 13.37
C PRO A 60 3.50 5.05 12.92
N THR A 61 3.24 4.56 11.71
CA THR A 61 3.99 3.45 11.11
C THR A 61 4.21 3.70 9.62
N VAL A 62 4.96 2.81 8.97
CA VAL A 62 5.23 2.84 7.54
C VAL A 62 4.28 1.92 6.82
N PHE A 63 3.56 2.46 5.85
CA PHE A 63 2.74 1.68 4.91
C PHE A 63 3.43 1.65 3.55
N ALA A 64 3.50 0.48 2.95
CA ALA A 64 4.09 0.27 1.63
C ALA A 64 3.06 -0.27 0.65
N MET A 65 3.11 0.18 -0.60
CA MET A 65 2.18 -0.23 -1.65
C MET A 65 2.79 -0.02 -3.04
N GLU A 66 2.21 -0.67 -4.04
CA GLU A 66 2.57 -0.43 -5.43
C GLU A 66 1.88 0.82 -5.99
N PRO A 67 2.44 1.47 -7.03
CA PRO A 67 1.78 2.59 -7.70
C PRO A 67 0.48 2.12 -8.38
N CYS A 68 -0.63 2.75 -8.04
CA CYS A 68 -1.92 2.56 -8.69
C CYS A 68 -2.84 3.77 -8.41
N CYS A 69 -4.02 3.77 -9.01
CA CYS A 69 -4.96 4.88 -8.85
C CYS A 69 -5.36 5.10 -7.37
N GLU A 70 -5.52 4.02 -6.63
CA GLU A 70 -5.95 4.08 -5.22
C GLU A 70 -4.82 4.51 -4.29
N ALA A 71 -3.55 4.29 -4.67
CA ALA A 71 -2.39 4.53 -3.82
C ALA A 71 -2.26 6.00 -3.39
N ASN A 72 -2.47 6.94 -4.30
CA ASN A 72 -2.35 8.37 -3.99
C ASN A 72 -3.39 8.81 -2.95
N TYR A 73 -4.64 8.42 -3.15
CA TYR A 73 -5.71 8.72 -2.18
C TYR A 73 -5.40 8.09 -0.82
N LEU A 74 -5.04 6.82 -0.81
CA LEU A 74 -4.76 6.09 0.42
C LEU A 74 -3.56 6.68 1.17
N CYS A 75 -2.48 7.01 0.46
CA CYS A 75 -1.31 7.66 1.07
C CYS A 75 -1.70 9.00 1.70
N ASN A 76 -2.50 9.82 1.04
CA ASN A 76 -2.95 11.09 1.59
C ASN A 76 -3.74 10.89 2.89
N GLN A 77 -4.61 9.88 2.93
CA GLN A 77 -5.38 9.55 4.14
C GLN A 77 -4.46 9.05 5.27
N LEU A 78 -3.56 8.15 4.97
CA LEU A 78 -2.63 7.59 5.96
C LEU A 78 -1.68 8.68 6.52
N GLU A 79 -1.17 9.54 5.65
CA GLU A 79 -0.33 10.66 6.06
C GLU A 79 -1.08 11.65 6.95
N SER A 80 -2.39 11.85 6.72
CA SER A 80 -3.22 12.71 7.58
C SER A 80 -3.37 12.13 9.00
N PHE A 81 -3.20 10.83 9.17
CA PHE A 81 -3.18 10.18 10.50
C PHE A 81 -1.79 10.17 11.15
N GLY A 82 -0.78 10.71 10.48
CA GLY A 82 0.61 10.76 10.96
C GLY A 82 1.49 9.61 10.50
N HIS A 83 0.98 8.73 9.62
CA HIS A 83 1.77 7.62 9.07
C HIS A 83 2.67 8.07 7.92
N SER A 84 3.67 7.25 7.59
CA SER A 84 4.51 7.41 6.41
C SER A 84 4.11 6.41 5.35
N CYS A 85 4.16 6.82 4.07
CA CYS A 85 3.88 5.94 2.95
C CYS A 85 5.12 5.75 2.08
N ARG A 86 5.32 4.52 1.64
CA ARG A 86 6.31 4.17 0.62
C ARG A 86 5.60 3.53 -0.55
N VAL A 87 5.93 3.98 -1.73
CA VAL A 87 5.43 3.39 -2.97
C VAL A 87 6.57 2.60 -3.60
N ILE A 88 6.33 1.32 -3.83
CA ILE A 88 7.33 0.36 -4.26
C ILE A 88 7.08 -0.01 -5.72
N SER A 89 8.14 -0.05 -6.54
CA SER A 89 8.04 -0.43 -7.94
C SER A 89 7.42 -1.82 -8.11
N GLY A 90 6.43 -1.95 -8.99
CA GLY A 90 5.83 -3.24 -9.32
C GLY A 90 6.83 -4.25 -9.88
N LYS A 91 7.86 -3.77 -10.56
CA LYS A 91 8.97 -4.62 -11.05
C LYS A 91 9.74 -5.25 -9.88
N ALA A 92 10.03 -4.49 -8.83
CA ALA A 92 10.70 -5.01 -7.64
C ALA A 92 9.84 -6.06 -6.93
N VAL A 93 8.54 -5.83 -6.81
CA VAL A 93 7.58 -6.78 -6.22
C VAL A 93 7.57 -8.08 -7.02
N GLN A 94 7.49 -8.00 -8.34
CA GLN A 94 7.49 -9.18 -9.21
C GLN A 94 8.79 -9.98 -9.08
N GLN A 95 9.95 -9.33 -9.04
CA GLN A 95 11.23 -9.98 -8.83
C GLN A 95 11.30 -10.70 -7.48
N TYR A 96 10.78 -10.08 -6.43
CA TYR A 96 10.71 -10.70 -5.11
C TYR A 96 9.85 -11.98 -5.13
N ILE A 97 8.70 -11.94 -5.76
CA ILE A 97 7.79 -13.09 -5.89
C ILE A 97 8.45 -14.23 -6.65
N GLU A 98 9.18 -13.93 -7.73
CA GLU A 98 9.91 -14.96 -8.50
C GLU A 98 10.98 -15.64 -7.66
N VAL A 99 11.71 -14.90 -6.84
CA VAL A 99 12.80 -15.43 -6.01
C VAL A 99 12.29 -16.20 -4.79
N TYR A 100 11.30 -15.66 -4.07
CA TYR A 100 10.87 -16.19 -2.77
C TYR A 100 9.63 -17.04 -2.82
N PHE A 101 8.79 -16.89 -3.83
CA PHE A 101 7.53 -17.63 -3.98
C PHE A 101 7.47 -18.46 -5.26
N SER A 102 8.58 -18.65 -5.92
CA SER A 102 8.68 -19.42 -7.20
C SER A 102 7.67 -18.92 -8.25
N GLY A 103 7.42 -17.62 -8.30
CA GLY A 103 6.49 -17.01 -9.23
C GLY A 103 5.00 -17.15 -8.85
N GLN A 104 4.66 -17.74 -7.71
CA GLN A 104 3.27 -17.86 -7.25
C GLN A 104 2.72 -16.51 -6.84
N LYS A 105 1.95 -15.92 -7.75
CA LYS A 105 1.34 -14.61 -7.53
C LYS A 105 -0.08 -14.76 -6.98
N ASN A 106 -0.31 -14.17 -5.80
CA ASN A 106 -1.64 -13.97 -5.21
C ASN A 106 -1.58 -12.72 -4.32
N ASP A 107 -2.75 -12.24 -3.88
CA ASP A 107 -2.85 -10.98 -3.14
C ASP A 107 -2.03 -10.97 -1.85
N ILE A 108 -1.97 -12.09 -1.13
CA ILE A 108 -1.19 -12.20 0.11
C ILE A 108 0.31 -12.24 -0.17
N ASN A 109 0.75 -12.98 -1.19
CA ASN A 109 2.16 -12.99 -1.58
C ASN A 109 2.61 -11.62 -2.07
N ASP A 110 1.76 -10.92 -2.82
CA ASP A 110 2.02 -9.54 -3.25
C ASP A 110 2.17 -8.61 -2.05
N ALA A 111 1.24 -8.67 -1.09
CA ALA A 111 1.30 -7.83 0.12
C ALA A 111 2.52 -8.16 0.99
N GLU A 112 2.90 -9.43 1.11
CA GLU A 112 4.10 -9.85 1.84
C GLU A 112 5.38 -9.33 1.17
N ALA A 113 5.49 -9.46 -0.16
CA ALA A 113 6.59 -8.91 -0.93
C ALA A 113 6.72 -7.40 -0.74
N ILE A 114 5.61 -6.69 -0.81
CA ILE A 114 5.55 -5.25 -0.61
C ILE A 114 6.01 -4.88 0.81
N ALA A 115 5.60 -5.62 1.83
CA ALA A 115 6.00 -5.39 3.21
C ALA A 115 7.52 -5.54 3.40
N PHE A 116 8.10 -6.64 2.93
CA PHE A 116 9.55 -6.86 3.05
C PHE A 116 10.36 -5.85 2.25
N LEU A 117 9.93 -5.51 1.04
CA LEU A 117 10.57 -4.47 0.23
C LEU A 117 10.41 -3.09 0.88
N GLY A 118 9.25 -2.80 1.44
CA GLY A 118 8.98 -1.55 2.14
C GLY A 118 9.84 -1.36 3.39
N LYS A 119 10.26 -2.43 4.04
CA LYS A 119 11.18 -2.42 5.16
C LYS A 119 12.62 -2.08 4.74
N ASN A 120 12.99 -2.33 3.48
CA ASN A 120 14.33 -2.09 2.98
C ASN A 120 14.54 -0.60 2.69
N SER A 121 15.29 0.08 3.55
CA SER A 121 15.55 1.52 3.42
C SER A 121 16.36 1.89 2.17
N ARG A 122 17.07 0.94 1.58
CA ARG A 122 17.85 1.16 0.35
C ARG A 122 17.00 1.14 -0.91
N LEU A 123 15.81 0.53 -0.85
CA LEU A 123 14.91 0.50 -1.98
C LEU A 123 14.29 1.88 -2.20
N LYS A 124 14.32 2.33 -3.46
CA LYS A 124 13.81 3.64 -3.83
C LYS A 124 12.30 3.73 -3.57
N ASN A 125 11.91 4.77 -2.84
CA ASN A 125 10.51 5.16 -2.69
C ASN A 125 10.08 5.97 -3.92
N ILE A 126 9.06 5.50 -4.62
CA ILE A 126 8.45 6.25 -5.72
C ILE A 126 7.46 7.24 -5.09
N ARG A 127 7.75 8.54 -5.23
CA ARG A 127 6.91 9.59 -4.66
C ARG A 127 5.47 9.49 -5.18
N THR A 128 4.51 9.50 -4.26
CA THR A 128 3.10 9.66 -4.60
C THR A 128 2.81 11.09 -5.03
N LYS A 129 1.85 11.25 -5.94
CA LYS A 129 1.41 12.56 -6.39
C LYS A 129 0.41 13.15 -5.40
N THR A 130 0.54 14.44 -5.12
CA THR A 130 -0.48 15.20 -4.40
C THR A 130 -1.74 15.32 -5.27
N PRO A 131 -2.93 15.62 -4.69
CA PRO A 131 -4.13 15.88 -5.47
C PRO A 131 -3.94 16.94 -6.56
N ASP A 132 -3.17 18.00 -6.28
CA ASP A 132 -2.90 19.06 -7.25
C ASP A 132 -1.99 18.57 -8.38
N GLU A 133 -0.97 17.79 -8.08
CA GLU A 133 -0.10 17.16 -9.08
C GLU A 133 -0.89 16.19 -9.97
N MET A 134 -1.84 15.44 -9.42
CA MET A 134 -2.71 14.55 -10.18
C MET A 134 -3.60 15.34 -11.15
N ARG A 135 -4.18 16.46 -10.72
CA ARG A 135 -4.98 17.34 -11.57
C ARG A 135 -4.16 17.90 -12.71
N LEU A 136 -2.95 18.38 -12.42
CA LEU A 136 -2.04 18.92 -13.41
C LEU A 136 -1.68 17.86 -14.45
N GLN A 137 -1.36 16.66 -14.04
CA GLN A 137 -1.05 15.55 -14.95
C GLN A 137 -2.24 15.20 -15.85
N THR A 138 -3.44 15.15 -15.30
CA THR A 138 -4.66 14.90 -16.09
C THR A 138 -4.86 15.98 -17.15
N LEU A 139 -4.67 17.25 -16.82
CA LEU A 139 -4.77 18.37 -17.76
C LEU A 139 -3.70 18.28 -18.85
N MET A 140 -2.47 17.95 -18.50
CA MET A 140 -1.38 17.77 -19.46
C MET A 140 -1.65 16.62 -20.43
N THR A 141 -2.09 15.49 -19.94
CA THR A 141 -2.45 14.32 -20.75
C THR A 141 -3.60 14.64 -21.70
N THR A 142 -4.62 15.34 -21.22
CA THR A 142 -5.75 15.79 -22.06
C THR A 142 -5.28 16.73 -23.15
N ARG A 143 -4.39 17.67 -22.84
CA ARG A 143 -3.81 18.59 -23.82
C ARG A 143 -3.04 17.85 -24.91
N GLU A 144 -2.16 16.93 -24.55
CA GLU A 144 -1.40 16.11 -25.49
C GLU A 144 -2.33 15.34 -26.42
N HIS A 145 -3.38 14.75 -25.90
CA HIS A 145 -4.37 14.01 -26.67
C HIS A 145 -5.07 14.90 -27.72
N TYR A 146 -5.42 16.13 -27.37
CA TYR A 146 -6.01 17.07 -28.30
C TYR A 146 -5.02 17.55 -29.35
N VAL A 147 -3.78 17.79 -29.00
CA VAL A 147 -2.72 18.20 -29.96
C VAL A 147 -2.46 17.08 -30.96
N ASP A 148 -2.35 15.84 -30.54
CA ASP A 148 -2.12 14.68 -31.39
C ASP A 148 -3.26 14.45 -32.39
N ARG A 149 -4.48 14.78 -32.01
CA ARG A 149 -5.66 14.69 -32.91
C ARG A 149 -5.78 15.84 -33.91
N ALA A 150 -5.14 16.99 -33.65
CA ALA A 150 -5.19 18.16 -34.51
C ALA A 150 -4.23 18.07 -35.70
N TYR A 151 -3.30 17.13 -35.70
CA TYR A 151 -2.32 16.84 -36.73
C TYR A 151 -2.50 15.40 -37.21
#